data_15f26f62c70ecc8acbb97a846ea25be6
#
_entry.id   15f26f62c70ecc8acbb97a846ea25be6
#
_cell.length_a   1.000
_cell.length_b   1.000
_cell.length_c   1.000
_cell.angle_alpha   90.00
_cell.angle_beta   90.00
_cell.angle_gamma   90.00
#
_symmetry.space_group_name_H-M   'P 1'
#
loop_
_entity.id
_entity.type
_entity.pdbx_description
1 polymer ?
#
loop_
_entity_poly.entity_id
_entity_poly.type
_entity_poly.pdbx_seq_one_letter_code
_entity_poly.pdbx_strand_id
1 'polypeptide(L)'
;MKYISIIFVLIFVSCNNQPASNATYYGDLIDDKNIFKISESKKEISSSEKVRTKIQGEILATCAKKGCWMDLKVDNDTLMVRFKDYGFFVPKEGVEGKTAIISGEIFYDTLSVDLLRHYAEDAGKSSEEINLIVEPEYTLAFTAHGVIIK
;
A
#
# COMPACT_ATOMS: atom_id res chain seq x y z
N MET A 1 6.50 72.05 19.99
CA MET A 1 7.37 70.92 19.61
C MET A 1 6.55 69.63 19.74
N LYS A 2 6.13 69.04 18.62
CA LYS A 2 5.30 67.82 18.56
C LYS A 2 6.25 66.66 18.29
N TYR A 3 6.38 65.72 19.24
CA TYR A 3 7.14 64.49 19.05
C TYR A 3 6.22 63.47 18.35
N ILE A 4 6.54 63.12 17.10
CA ILE A 4 5.91 62.04 16.35
C ILE A 4 6.65 60.75 16.75
N SER A 5 5.99 59.87 17.53
CA SER A 5 6.50 58.57 17.89
C SER A 5 6.20 57.57 16.78
N ILE A 6 7.21 57.18 16.04
CA ILE A 6 7.09 56.17 14.98
C ILE A 6 7.19 54.78 15.66
N ILE A 7 6.05 54.08 15.73
CA ILE A 7 6.00 52.67 16.17
C ILE A 7 6.42 51.76 14.99
N PHE A 8 7.61 51.17 15.14
CA PHE A 8 8.13 50.22 14.19
C PHE A 8 7.52 48.82 14.48
N VAL A 9 6.52 48.42 13.69
CA VAL A 9 5.93 47.07 13.81
C VAL A 9 6.85 46.08 13.14
N LEU A 10 7.57 45.27 13.93
CA LEU A 10 8.35 44.14 13.45
C LEU A 10 7.39 43.00 13.11
N ILE A 11 7.17 42.78 11.81
CA ILE A 11 6.46 41.61 11.31
C ILE A 11 7.43 40.43 11.33
N PHE A 12 7.27 39.53 12.31
CA PHE A 12 7.94 38.24 12.31
C PHE A 12 7.30 37.35 11.25
N VAL A 13 7.95 37.22 10.08
CA VAL A 13 7.62 36.18 9.11
C VAL A 13 8.15 34.87 9.69
N SER A 14 7.27 34.10 10.32
CA SER A 14 7.57 32.73 10.75
C SER A 14 7.64 31.86 9.48
N CYS A 15 8.84 31.57 9.01
CA CYS A 15 9.06 30.52 8.03
C CYS A 15 8.71 29.17 8.68
N ASN A 16 7.55 28.63 8.35
CA ASN A 16 7.17 27.28 8.72
C ASN A 16 8.07 26.31 7.95
N ASN A 17 9.21 25.94 8.51
CA ASN A 17 10.07 24.87 8.02
C ASN A 17 9.36 23.55 8.30
N GLN A 18 8.36 23.17 7.50
CA GLN A 18 7.92 21.78 7.45
C GLN A 18 9.08 20.98 6.83
N PRO A 19 9.54 19.90 7.51
CA PRO A 19 10.51 19.01 6.89
C PRO A 19 9.86 18.49 5.58
N ALA A 20 10.55 18.65 4.48
CA ALA A 20 10.12 18.08 3.21
C ALA A 20 9.90 16.59 3.44
N SER A 21 8.68 16.12 3.35
CA SER A 21 8.39 14.70 3.43
C SER A 21 9.08 14.05 2.22
N ASN A 22 10.03 13.15 2.45
CA ASN A 22 10.71 12.38 1.40
C ASN A 22 9.74 11.37 0.75
N ALA A 23 8.53 11.81 0.48
CA ALA A 23 7.49 11.00 -0.13
C ALA A 23 7.74 10.86 -1.62
N THR A 24 7.73 9.62 -2.10
CA THR A 24 7.81 9.30 -3.53
C THR A 24 6.47 8.75 -4.01
N TYR A 25 6.03 9.18 -5.19
CA TYR A 25 4.73 8.88 -5.77
C TYR A 25 4.89 7.93 -6.95
N TYR A 26 4.01 6.94 -7.07
CA TYR A 26 3.99 5.94 -8.14
C TYR A 26 2.55 5.76 -8.65
N GLY A 27 2.38 5.64 -9.95
CA GLY A 27 1.06 5.58 -10.59
C GLY A 27 0.33 6.92 -10.55
N ASP A 28 -0.97 6.89 -10.30
CA ASP A 28 -1.78 8.09 -10.19
C ASP A 28 -1.37 8.95 -8.98
N LEU A 29 -1.47 10.27 -9.13
CA LEU A 29 -1.26 11.17 -8.00
C LEU A 29 -2.40 11.03 -7.01
N ILE A 30 -2.06 10.61 -5.79
CA ILE A 30 -2.96 10.49 -4.67
C ILE A 30 -2.49 11.40 -3.52
N ASP A 31 -3.40 11.77 -2.64
CA ASP A 31 -3.07 12.47 -1.40
C ASP A 31 -2.96 11.48 -0.22
N ASP A 32 -2.46 11.95 0.90
CA ASP A 32 -2.31 11.20 2.15
C ASP A 32 -3.46 11.46 3.15
N LYS A 33 -4.61 11.94 2.66
CA LYS A 33 -5.81 12.21 3.46
C LYS A 33 -6.83 11.10 3.29
N ASN A 34 -7.78 11.03 4.24
CA ASN A 34 -8.90 10.07 4.21
C ASN A 34 -8.41 8.61 4.07
N ILE A 35 -7.49 8.22 4.94
CA ILE A 35 -7.01 6.84 5.03
C ILE A 35 -8.01 6.06 5.87
N PHE A 36 -8.52 4.95 5.32
CA PHE A 36 -9.50 4.08 5.97
C PHE A 36 -8.81 2.94 6.71
N LYS A 37 -9.45 2.44 7.75
CA LYS A 37 -9.01 1.22 8.42
C LYS A 37 -9.38 0.01 7.57
N ILE A 38 -8.48 -0.97 7.50
CA ILE A 38 -8.75 -2.20 6.75
C ILE A 38 -10.00 -2.93 7.26
N SER A 39 -10.28 -2.84 8.57
CA SER A 39 -11.46 -3.45 9.19
C SER A 39 -12.78 -2.85 8.69
N GLU A 40 -12.80 -1.59 8.28
CA GLU A 40 -13.96 -0.93 7.69
C GLU A 40 -14.18 -1.43 6.25
N SER A 41 -13.12 -1.46 5.45
CA SER A 41 -13.15 -1.98 4.09
C SER A 41 -13.56 -3.46 4.04
N LYS A 42 -13.06 -4.29 4.97
CA LYS A 42 -13.44 -5.71 5.09
C LYS A 42 -14.93 -5.92 5.32
N LYS A 43 -15.60 -5.03 6.06
CA LYS A 43 -17.05 -5.11 6.28
C LYS A 43 -17.87 -4.84 5.02
N GLU A 44 -17.32 -4.04 4.11
CA GLU A 44 -17.99 -3.67 2.87
C GLU A 44 -17.75 -4.69 1.75
N ILE A 45 -16.67 -5.51 1.84
CA ILE A 45 -16.39 -6.53 0.85
C ILE A 45 -17.38 -7.68 1.00
N SER A 46 -18.29 -7.83 0.06
CA SER A 46 -19.00 -9.08 -0.17
C SER A 46 -18.14 -10.00 -1.05
N SER A 47 -18.42 -11.30 -1.06
CA SER A 47 -17.60 -12.34 -1.71
C SER A 47 -17.32 -12.15 -3.22
N SER A 48 -17.90 -11.16 -3.84
CA SER A 48 -17.75 -10.89 -5.29
C SER A 48 -17.50 -9.42 -5.62
N GLU A 49 -17.47 -8.52 -4.63
CA GLU A 49 -17.36 -7.09 -4.89
C GLU A 49 -15.99 -6.54 -4.48
N LYS A 50 -15.52 -5.60 -5.29
CA LYS A 50 -14.34 -4.80 -5.01
C LYS A 50 -14.77 -3.51 -4.34
N VAL A 51 -14.08 -3.11 -3.28
CA VAL A 51 -14.34 -1.86 -2.56
C VAL A 51 -13.23 -0.87 -2.84
N ARG A 52 -13.57 0.34 -3.28
CA ARG A 52 -12.60 1.42 -3.43
C ARG A 52 -12.23 1.98 -2.07
N THR A 53 -10.94 2.03 -1.79
CA THR A 53 -10.43 2.50 -0.50
C THR A 53 -9.02 3.05 -0.61
N LYS A 54 -8.58 3.74 0.43
CA LYS A 54 -7.21 4.19 0.62
C LYS A 54 -6.72 3.66 1.96
N ILE A 55 -5.63 2.90 1.94
CA ILE A 55 -5.10 2.18 3.10
C ILE A 55 -3.62 2.55 3.28
N GLN A 56 -3.17 2.56 4.53
CA GLN A 56 -1.77 2.72 4.89
C GLN A 56 -1.25 1.47 5.56
N GLY A 57 -0.02 1.10 5.26
CA GLY A 57 0.67 -0.02 5.90
C GLY A 57 2.19 0.07 5.77
N GLU A 58 2.86 -0.94 6.31
CA GLU A 58 4.30 -1.12 6.24
C GLU A 58 4.65 -2.07 5.08
N ILE A 59 5.61 -1.71 4.25
CA ILE A 59 6.08 -2.57 3.16
C ILE A 59 6.90 -3.72 3.75
N LEU A 60 6.47 -4.96 3.54
CA LEU A 60 7.18 -6.16 3.95
C LEU A 60 8.13 -6.64 2.85
N ALA A 61 7.70 -6.61 1.60
CA ALA A 61 8.47 -7.06 0.46
C ALA A 61 7.99 -6.39 -0.83
N THR A 62 8.85 -6.37 -1.84
CA THR A 62 8.53 -5.97 -3.20
C THR A 62 9.04 -6.99 -4.20
N CYS A 63 8.47 -6.99 -5.40
CA CYS A 63 8.93 -7.88 -6.49
C CYS A 63 10.39 -7.60 -6.85
N ALA A 64 11.29 -8.53 -6.54
CA ALA A 64 12.73 -8.40 -6.77
C ALA A 64 13.09 -8.29 -8.27
N LYS A 65 12.24 -8.81 -9.17
CA LYS A 65 12.48 -8.76 -10.61
C LYS A 65 12.18 -7.38 -11.20
N LYS A 66 11.02 -6.81 -10.88
CA LYS A 66 10.52 -5.57 -11.54
C LYS A 66 9.88 -4.56 -10.58
N GLY A 67 9.59 -4.90 -9.32
CA GLY A 67 8.78 -4.05 -8.44
C GLY A 67 7.31 -3.98 -8.85
N CYS A 68 6.77 -5.04 -9.44
CA CYS A 68 5.42 -5.09 -10.02
C CYS A 68 4.31 -5.47 -9.03
N TRP A 69 4.67 -5.80 -7.83
CA TRP A 69 3.79 -6.03 -6.68
C TRP A 69 4.54 -5.70 -5.39
N MET A 70 3.81 -5.56 -4.30
CA MET A 70 4.36 -5.47 -2.96
C MET A 70 3.43 -6.15 -1.95
N ASP A 71 4.02 -6.65 -0.86
CA ASP A 71 3.30 -7.09 0.33
C ASP A 71 3.28 -5.98 1.35
N LEU A 72 2.09 -5.63 1.81
CA LEU A 72 1.84 -4.56 2.76
C LEU A 72 1.26 -5.11 4.04
N LYS A 73 1.92 -4.87 5.17
CA LYS A 73 1.38 -5.17 6.50
C LYS A 73 0.42 -4.06 6.90
N VAL A 74 -0.83 -4.43 7.14
CA VAL A 74 -1.88 -3.52 7.60
C VAL A 74 -2.56 -4.14 8.81
N ASP A 75 -2.37 -3.55 9.98
CA ASP A 75 -2.80 -4.12 11.26
C ASP A 75 -2.25 -5.55 11.46
N ASN A 76 -3.13 -6.56 11.49
CA ASN A 76 -2.78 -7.97 11.63
C ASN A 76 -2.81 -8.73 10.29
N ASP A 77 -3.06 -8.06 9.19
CA ASP A 77 -3.17 -8.67 7.87
C ASP A 77 -1.94 -8.39 7.01
N THR A 78 -1.64 -9.30 6.12
CA THR A 78 -0.75 -9.08 4.98
C THR A 78 -1.58 -8.95 3.73
N LEU A 79 -1.39 -7.86 3.01
CA LEU A 79 -2.15 -7.50 1.83
C LEU A 79 -1.25 -7.56 0.61
N MET A 80 -1.54 -8.47 -0.33
CA MET A 80 -0.84 -8.50 -1.60
C MET A 80 -1.37 -7.38 -2.50
N VAL A 81 -0.49 -6.46 -2.85
CA VAL A 81 -0.80 -5.28 -3.67
C VAL A 81 -0.23 -5.45 -5.06
N ARG A 82 -1.11 -5.53 -6.05
CA ARG A 82 -0.76 -5.49 -7.48
C ARG A 82 -1.04 -4.11 -8.03
N PHE A 83 -0.33 -3.71 -9.06
CA PHE A 83 -0.53 -2.39 -9.68
C PHE A 83 -1.44 -2.51 -10.90
N LYS A 84 -2.40 -1.58 -10.98
CA LYS A 84 -3.44 -1.57 -12.00
C LYS A 84 -2.82 -1.63 -13.40
N ASP A 85 -3.31 -2.56 -14.20
CA ASP A 85 -2.95 -2.74 -15.60
C ASP A 85 -1.44 -2.89 -15.86
N TYR A 86 -0.66 -3.26 -14.81
CA TYR A 86 0.81 -3.30 -14.88
C TYR A 86 1.44 -1.94 -15.23
N GLY A 87 0.72 -0.83 -14.94
CA GLY A 87 1.00 0.51 -15.45
C GLY A 87 2.14 1.24 -14.77
N PHE A 88 2.59 0.79 -13.59
CA PHE A 88 3.74 1.37 -12.87
C PHE A 88 4.41 0.33 -11.98
N PHE A 89 5.58 0.68 -11.45
CA PHE A 89 6.39 -0.16 -10.60
C PHE A 89 6.94 0.63 -9.42
N VAL A 90 7.18 -0.04 -8.29
CA VAL A 90 7.88 0.52 -7.12
C VAL A 90 9.33 0.04 -7.09
N PRO A 91 10.20 0.61 -6.24
CA PRO A 91 11.57 0.12 -6.09
C PRO A 91 11.60 -1.36 -5.71
N LYS A 92 12.57 -2.08 -6.27
CA LYS A 92 12.75 -3.53 -6.03
C LYS A 92 13.35 -3.85 -4.67
N GLU A 93 14.00 -2.88 -4.04
CA GLU A 93 14.74 -2.99 -2.79
C GLU A 93 14.84 -1.63 -2.10
N GLY A 94 15.13 -1.62 -0.81
CA GLY A 94 15.36 -0.40 -0.02
C GLY A 94 14.09 0.36 0.36
N VAL A 95 12.93 -0.29 0.26
CA VAL A 95 11.64 0.25 0.70
C VAL A 95 10.96 -0.60 1.78
N GLU A 96 11.54 -1.76 2.11
CA GLU A 96 11.07 -2.61 3.21
C GLU A 96 11.14 -1.83 4.53
N GLY A 97 10.10 -1.98 5.36
CA GLY A 97 9.92 -1.25 6.61
C GLY A 97 9.42 0.20 6.45
N LYS A 98 9.37 0.72 5.21
CA LYS A 98 8.79 2.04 4.95
C LYS A 98 7.27 1.99 4.95
N THR A 99 6.68 3.15 5.22
CA THR A 99 5.23 3.32 5.14
C THR A 99 4.80 3.54 3.69
N ALA A 100 3.83 2.75 3.22
CA ALA A 100 3.13 3.00 1.97
C ALA A 100 1.68 3.40 2.22
N ILE A 101 1.20 4.38 1.45
CA ILE A 101 -0.22 4.69 1.30
C ILE A 101 -0.63 4.25 -0.09
N ILE A 102 -1.64 3.41 -0.18
CA ILE A 102 -2.15 2.85 -1.43
C ILE A 102 -3.59 3.28 -1.65
N SER A 103 -3.94 3.64 -2.87
CA SER A 103 -5.30 3.96 -3.27
C SER A 103 -5.73 3.07 -4.42
N GLY A 104 -6.90 2.44 -4.29
CA GLY A 104 -7.35 1.46 -5.28
C GLY A 104 -8.55 0.65 -4.83
N GLU A 105 -8.54 -0.62 -5.18
CA GLU A 105 -9.64 -1.56 -4.90
C GLU A 105 -9.12 -2.73 -4.06
N ILE A 106 -9.81 -2.98 -2.93
CA ILE A 106 -9.58 -4.15 -2.07
C ILE A 106 -10.67 -5.20 -2.35
N PHE A 107 -10.28 -6.47 -2.34
CA PHE A 107 -11.18 -7.60 -2.60
C PHE A 107 -10.59 -8.90 -2.06
N TYR A 108 -11.42 -9.93 -1.96
CA TYR A 108 -10.94 -11.29 -1.74
C TYR A 108 -10.59 -11.94 -3.08
N ASP A 109 -9.32 -12.32 -3.24
CA ASP A 109 -8.82 -13.10 -4.37
C ASP A 109 -8.90 -14.58 -4.02
N THR A 110 -9.18 -15.41 -5.01
CA THR A 110 -9.25 -16.86 -4.85
C THR A 110 -8.01 -17.50 -5.46
N LEU A 111 -7.17 -18.09 -4.62
CA LEU A 111 -6.07 -18.93 -5.07
C LEU A 111 -6.62 -20.33 -5.34
N SER A 112 -6.69 -20.72 -6.61
CA SER A 112 -7.16 -22.04 -6.98
C SER A 112 -6.23 -23.14 -6.45
N VAL A 113 -6.77 -24.36 -6.28
CA VAL A 113 -5.97 -25.52 -5.85
C VAL A 113 -4.74 -25.73 -6.75
N ASP A 114 -4.91 -25.56 -8.07
CA ASP A 114 -3.80 -25.73 -9.03
C ASP A 114 -2.71 -24.69 -8.83
N LEU A 115 -3.09 -23.43 -8.56
CA LEU A 115 -2.14 -22.35 -8.29
C LEU A 115 -1.40 -22.54 -6.96
N LEU A 116 -2.12 -22.98 -5.92
CA LEU A 116 -1.52 -23.30 -4.62
C LEU A 116 -0.54 -24.46 -4.72
N ARG A 117 -0.87 -25.52 -5.49
CA ARG A 117 0.03 -26.63 -5.77
C ARG A 117 1.27 -26.18 -6.53
N HIS A 118 1.10 -25.33 -7.53
CA HIS A 118 2.23 -24.75 -8.27
C HIS A 118 3.17 -23.96 -7.37
N TYR A 119 2.63 -23.14 -6.46
CA TYR A 119 3.45 -22.41 -5.47
C TYR A 119 4.16 -23.36 -4.50
N ALA A 120 3.51 -24.45 -4.08
CA ALA A 120 4.11 -25.45 -3.22
C ALA A 120 5.26 -26.21 -3.93
N GLU A 121 5.11 -26.51 -5.22
CA GLU A 121 6.18 -27.06 -6.06
C GLU A 121 7.37 -26.12 -6.19
N ASP A 122 7.12 -24.82 -6.47
CA ASP A 122 8.16 -23.80 -6.56
C ASP A 122 8.88 -23.57 -5.21
N ALA A 123 8.19 -23.82 -4.10
CA ALA A 123 8.76 -23.79 -2.75
C ALA A 123 9.50 -25.09 -2.38
N GLY A 124 9.55 -26.10 -3.26
CA GLY A 124 10.22 -27.38 -3.05
C GLY A 124 9.53 -28.29 -2.05
N LYS A 125 8.20 -28.19 -1.89
CA LYS A 125 7.40 -29.08 -1.05
C LYS A 125 7.39 -30.51 -1.60
N SER A 126 7.20 -31.49 -0.70
CA SER A 126 7.07 -32.88 -1.10
C SER A 126 5.75 -33.16 -1.86
N SER A 127 5.73 -34.19 -2.67
CA SER A 127 4.51 -34.61 -3.40
C SER A 127 3.35 -34.92 -2.44
N GLU A 128 3.65 -35.46 -1.25
CA GLU A 128 2.65 -35.71 -0.21
C GLU A 128 2.03 -34.41 0.29
N GLU A 129 2.83 -33.38 0.61
CA GLU A 129 2.35 -32.08 1.04
C GLU A 129 1.52 -31.39 -0.04
N ILE A 130 1.96 -31.47 -1.31
CA ILE A 130 1.25 -30.89 -2.46
C ILE A 130 -0.11 -31.57 -2.65
N ASN A 131 -0.21 -32.87 -2.50
CA ASN A 131 -1.47 -33.60 -2.65
C ASN A 131 -2.48 -33.33 -1.54
N LEU A 132 -2.02 -32.83 -0.37
CA LEU A 132 -2.91 -32.40 0.71
C LEU A 132 -3.63 -31.06 0.41
N ILE A 133 -3.19 -30.31 -0.59
CA ILE A 133 -3.85 -29.06 -1.03
C ILE A 133 -5.06 -29.45 -1.87
N VAL A 134 -6.24 -29.44 -1.28
CA VAL A 134 -7.50 -29.89 -1.92
C VAL A 134 -8.59 -28.81 -1.98
N GLU A 135 -8.38 -27.69 -1.28
CA GLU A 135 -9.33 -26.58 -1.25
C GLU A 135 -8.67 -25.28 -1.70
N PRO A 136 -9.42 -24.37 -2.36
CA PRO A 136 -8.91 -23.05 -2.69
C PRO A 136 -8.72 -22.21 -1.43
N GLU A 137 -7.77 -21.28 -1.46
CA GLU A 137 -7.54 -20.31 -0.40
C GLU A 137 -8.08 -18.95 -0.82
N TYR A 138 -8.71 -18.25 0.13
CA TYR A 138 -9.18 -16.88 -0.06
C TYR A 138 -8.22 -15.94 0.66
N THR A 139 -7.57 -15.09 -0.09
CA THR A 139 -6.63 -14.10 0.42
C THR A 139 -7.12 -12.69 0.14
N LEU A 140 -6.79 -11.77 1.04
CA LEU A 140 -7.09 -10.37 0.85
C LEU A 140 -6.08 -9.77 -0.11
N ALA A 141 -6.56 -9.19 -1.20
CA ALA A 141 -5.75 -8.58 -2.25
C ALA A 141 -6.15 -7.13 -2.53
N PHE A 142 -5.24 -6.39 -3.16
CA PHE A 142 -5.45 -5.00 -3.52
C PHE A 142 -4.93 -4.71 -4.92
N THR A 143 -5.72 -4.00 -5.72
CA THR A 143 -5.26 -3.44 -6.98
C THR A 143 -5.09 -1.93 -6.81
N ALA A 144 -3.85 -1.47 -6.72
CA ALA A 144 -3.52 -0.07 -6.53
C ALA A 144 -3.41 0.66 -7.88
N HIS A 145 -4.04 1.84 -7.96
CA HIS A 145 -3.81 2.78 -9.06
C HIS A 145 -2.82 3.89 -8.70
N GLY A 146 -2.58 4.13 -7.41
CA GLY A 146 -1.58 5.08 -6.92
C GLY A 146 -0.98 4.65 -5.58
N VAL A 147 0.30 4.96 -5.38
CA VAL A 147 1.09 4.64 -4.18
C VAL A 147 1.92 5.84 -3.77
N ILE A 148 1.98 6.12 -2.47
CA ILE A 148 2.94 7.03 -1.84
C ILE A 148 3.83 6.20 -0.92
N ILE A 149 5.15 6.31 -1.04
CA ILE A 149 6.13 5.70 -0.12
C ILE A 149 6.83 6.81 0.67
N LYS A 150 6.85 6.69 2.00
CA LYS A 150 7.44 7.65 2.96
C LYS A 150 8.56 7.02 3.76
#